data_49ed4929a89f371378e6670afff57c4e
#
_entry.id   49ed4929a89f371378e6670afff57c4e
#
_cell.length_a   1.000
_cell.length_b   1.000
_cell.length_c   1.000
_cell.angle_alpha   90.00
_cell.angle_beta   90.00
_cell.angle_gamma   90.00
#
_symmetry.space_group_name_H-M   'P 1'
#
loop_
_entity.id
_entity.type
_entity.pdbx_description
1 polymer ?
#
loop_
_entity_poly.entity_id
_entity_poly.type
_entity_poly.pdbx_seq_one_letter_code
_entity_poly.pdbx_strand_id
1 'polypeptide(L)'
;MEDFSRMSTIILHDKKNNNWNSLGIGPLQDAINPLSTRERNGIYDMTFQYPVVGNLFHELKVGRWIVADAGPTLVAKSQRFEIAQIIKPIKGIVTVYCEHYRYKLLRTMVKIGSKYSNISAQTALNQLRSQMEPKSDFTFYSDVGTTSSIDFTDPAKYKNAQEVLGGVAGSILDNFGGEYLFNNNQVRLLAKAGTDTNVVIAYGKNLTDINQEESIENTYTSIYGWAKIGNGDDEKVITLPEIYIDSDYVSNYTERRIQMVDFSDKEPKDVEALRGMVKSFIKSNNVGIPRVSIKASYVDLSSSV
;
A
#
# COMPACT_ATOMS: atom_id res chain seq x y z
N MET A 1 35.69 3.36 -21.19
CA MET A 1 34.51 2.80 -21.86
C MET A 1 33.44 2.76 -20.81
N GLU A 2 32.62 3.80 -20.77
CA GLU A 2 31.61 3.99 -19.71
C GLU A 2 30.54 2.95 -19.90
N ASP A 3 30.44 2.04 -18.95
CA ASP A 3 29.34 1.08 -18.84
C ASP A 3 28.12 1.87 -18.35
N PHE A 4 27.38 2.44 -19.29
CA PHE A 4 26.05 2.98 -18.98
C PHE A 4 25.21 1.83 -18.45
N SER A 5 24.99 1.82 -17.14
CA SER A 5 24.08 0.93 -16.43
C SER A 5 22.84 0.71 -17.30
N ARG A 6 22.56 -0.55 -17.65
CA ARG A 6 21.41 -0.95 -18.45
C ARG A 6 20.15 -0.35 -17.82
N MET A 7 19.66 0.76 -18.38
CA MET A 7 18.29 1.19 -18.14
C MET A 7 17.41 -0.01 -18.40
N SER A 8 16.62 -0.39 -17.43
CA SER A 8 15.71 -1.52 -17.58
C SER A 8 14.80 -1.24 -18.78
N THR A 9 14.85 -2.08 -19.79
CA THR A 9 14.09 -1.89 -21.02
C THR A 9 12.60 -1.98 -20.68
N ILE A 10 11.83 -0.93 -20.98
CA ILE A 10 10.38 -0.92 -20.85
C ILE A 10 9.81 -1.63 -22.08
N ILE A 11 9.04 -2.70 -21.86
CA ILE A 11 8.47 -3.50 -22.95
C ILE A 11 6.95 -3.31 -22.97
N LEU A 12 6.43 -2.96 -24.14
CA LEU A 12 5.00 -2.82 -24.38
C LEU A 12 4.41 -4.16 -24.80
N HIS A 13 3.32 -4.57 -24.15
CA HIS A 13 2.57 -5.78 -24.45
C HIS A 13 1.12 -5.48 -24.80
N ASP A 14 0.49 -6.36 -25.54
CA ASP A 14 -0.94 -6.27 -25.84
C ASP A 14 -1.80 -6.52 -24.59
N LYS A 15 -3.01 -5.96 -24.58
CA LYS A 15 -3.98 -6.11 -23.48
C LYS A 15 -4.38 -7.56 -23.19
N LYS A 16 -4.32 -8.44 -24.16
CA LYS A 16 -4.62 -9.88 -24.04
C LYS A 16 -3.37 -10.74 -23.90
N ASN A 17 -2.23 -10.14 -23.56
CA ASN A 17 -0.97 -10.88 -23.45
C ASN A 17 -1.04 -11.94 -22.34
N ASN A 18 -0.51 -13.12 -22.64
CA ASN A 18 -0.34 -14.23 -21.71
C ASN A 18 1.12 -14.72 -21.60
N ASN A 19 2.02 -14.16 -22.43
CA ASN A 19 3.46 -14.48 -22.41
C ASN A 19 4.28 -13.25 -22.04
N TRP A 20 4.56 -13.08 -20.75
CA TRP A 20 5.26 -11.92 -20.20
C TRP A 20 6.78 -11.94 -20.39
N ASN A 21 7.34 -13.07 -20.83
CA ASN A 21 8.76 -13.23 -21.10
C ASN A 21 9.12 -12.95 -22.58
N SER A 22 8.14 -12.59 -23.39
CA SER A 22 8.35 -12.18 -24.77
C SER A 22 8.71 -10.70 -24.88
N LEU A 23 9.21 -10.28 -26.06
CA LEU A 23 9.42 -8.87 -26.36
C LEU A 23 8.10 -8.11 -26.66
N GLY A 24 6.95 -8.79 -26.55
CA GLY A 24 5.63 -8.20 -26.75
C GLY A 24 5.48 -7.49 -28.08
N ILE A 25 4.90 -6.27 -28.06
CA ILE A 25 4.81 -5.38 -29.23
C ILE A 25 6.20 -4.78 -29.54
N GLY A 26 6.98 -4.52 -28.49
CA GLY A 26 8.34 -4.04 -28.62
C GLY A 26 8.81 -3.19 -27.44
N PRO A 27 10.11 -2.91 -27.39
CA PRO A 27 10.71 -2.03 -26.39
C PRO A 27 10.37 -0.55 -26.67
N LEU A 28 9.99 0.18 -25.64
CA LEU A 28 9.73 1.63 -25.70
C LEU A 28 11.04 2.41 -25.53
N GLN A 29 11.89 2.37 -26.56
CA GLN A 29 13.22 3.00 -26.53
C GLN A 29 13.17 4.51 -26.41
N ASP A 30 12.08 5.14 -26.88
CA ASP A 30 11.87 6.59 -26.84
C ASP A 30 11.23 7.06 -25.51
N ALA A 31 11.06 6.18 -24.52
CA ALA A 31 10.51 6.54 -23.22
C ALA A 31 11.46 7.47 -22.46
N ILE A 32 10.92 8.56 -21.93
CA ILE A 32 11.64 9.62 -21.24
C ILE A 32 11.26 9.58 -19.76
N ASN A 33 12.24 9.65 -18.87
CA ASN A 33 12.08 9.71 -17.42
C ASN A 33 11.13 8.64 -16.85
N PRO A 34 11.34 7.35 -17.14
CA PRO A 34 10.53 6.32 -16.53
C PRO A 34 10.77 6.28 -15.00
N LEU A 35 9.69 6.40 -14.26
CA LEU A 35 9.68 6.41 -12.81
C LEU A 35 8.67 5.41 -12.27
N SER A 36 9.12 4.46 -11.46
CA SER A 36 8.24 3.61 -10.66
C SER A 36 8.21 4.10 -9.22
N THR A 37 6.99 4.27 -8.69
CA THR A 37 6.75 4.67 -7.30
C THR A 37 6.11 3.51 -6.56
N ARG A 38 6.71 3.09 -5.45
CA ARG A 38 6.16 2.08 -4.57
C ARG A 38 6.21 2.53 -3.12
N GLU A 39 5.07 2.53 -2.47
CA GLU A 39 4.92 2.82 -1.04
C GLU A 39 4.62 1.54 -0.26
N ARG A 40 5.09 1.50 0.98
CA ARG A 40 4.75 0.42 1.91
C ARG A 40 3.25 0.43 2.20
N ASN A 41 2.57 -0.68 1.90
CA ASN A 41 1.12 -0.83 2.03
C ASN A 41 0.30 0.20 1.21
N GLY A 42 0.96 0.99 0.37
CA GLY A 42 0.39 2.11 -0.38
C GLY A 42 0.41 1.90 -1.90
N ILE A 43 0.65 2.98 -2.65
CA ILE A 43 0.64 2.97 -4.12
C ILE A 43 1.77 2.13 -4.71
N TYR A 44 1.55 1.67 -5.95
CA TYR A 44 2.56 1.03 -6.78
C TYR A 44 2.26 1.33 -8.24
N ASP A 45 2.88 2.39 -8.75
CA ASP A 45 2.59 2.97 -10.05
C ASP A 45 3.85 3.14 -10.87
N MET A 46 3.67 3.42 -12.16
CA MET A 46 4.73 3.81 -13.06
C MET A 46 4.27 4.97 -13.94
N THR A 47 5.13 5.94 -14.13
CA THR A 47 4.93 7.05 -15.07
C THR A 47 6.11 7.16 -16.00
N PHE A 48 5.85 7.57 -17.25
CA PHE A 48 6.88 7.97 -18.19
C PHE A 48 6.32 8.93 -19.21
N GLN A 49 7.20 9.65 -19.90
CA GLN A 49 6.86 10.49 -21.02
C GLN A 49 7.23 9.78 -22.34
N TYR A 50 6.52 10.10 -23.41
CA TYR A 50 6.77 9.51 -24.72
C TYR A 50 6.49 10.52 -25.84
N PRO A 51 7.44 10.71 -26.81
CA PRO A 51 7.21 11.63 -27.90
C PRO A 51 6.20 11.08 -28.92
N VAL A 52 5.35 11.96 -29.47
CA VAL A 52 4.34 11.56 -30.49
C VAL A 52 4.97 11.07 -31.79
N VAL A 53 6.22 11.43 -32.04
CA VAL A 53 7.03 10.96 -33.18
C VAL A 53 7.76 9.65 -32.87
N GLY A 54 7.69 9.16 -31.64
CA GLY A 54 8.36 7.93 -31.22
C GLY A 54 7.79 6.71 -31.95
N ASN A 55 8.66 5.71 -32.16
CA ASN A 55 8.41 4.57 -33.03
C ASN A 55 7.14 3.79 -32.68
N LEU A 56 6.83 3.61 -31.38
CA LEU A 56 5.66 2.87 -30.90
C LEU A 56 4.53 3.77 -30.36
N PHE A 57 4.54 5.08 -30.66
CA PHE A 57 3.53 6.00 -30.16
C PHE A 57 2.09 5.54 -30.46
N HIS A 58 1.83 5.09 -31.69
CA HIS A 58 0.50 4.63 -32.10
C HIS A 58 0.04 3.34 -31.41
N GLU A 59 0.99 2.62 -30.81
CA GLU A 59 0.74 1.42 -30.04
C GLU A 59 0.54 1.71 -28.56
N LEU A 60 0.78 2.92 -28.05
CA LEU A 60 0.43 3.32 -26.70
C LEU A 60 -1.09 3.49 -26.58
N LYS A 61 -1.74 2.53 -25.94
CA LYS A 61 -3.20 2.50 -25.77
C LYS A 61 -3.55 2.10 -24.33
N VAL A 62 -4.56 2.75 -23.75
CA VAL A 62 -5.11 2.37 -22.45
C VAL A 62 -5.52 0.89 -22.44
N GLY A 63 -5.24 0.20 -21.35
CA GLY A 63 -5.49 -1.23 -21.16
C GLY A 63 -4.40 -2.14 -21.74
N ARG A 64 -3.36 -1.59 -22.39
CA ARG A 64 -2.14 -2.34 -22.72
C ARG A 64 -1.20 -2.40 -21.51
N TRP A 65 -0.26 -3.32 -21.58
CA TRP A 65 0.63 -3.61 -20.46
C TRP A 65 2.05 -3.13 -20.74
N ILE A 66 2.68 -2.67 -19.68
CA ILE A 66 4.11 -2.38 -19.61
C ILE A 66 4.75 -3.44 -18.72
N VAL A 67 5.85 -4.00 -19.17
CA VAL A 67 6.75 -4.81 -18.34
C VAL A 67 8.05 -4.03 -18.16
N ALA A 68 8.41 -3.78 -16.90
CA ALA A 68 9.62 -3.02 -16.56
C ALA A 68 10.18 -3.46 -15.20
N ASP A 69 11.46 -3.18 -14.98
CA ASP A 69 12.04 -3.27 -13.66
C ASP A 69 11.63 -2.05 -12.83
N ALA A 70 11.12 -2.28 -11.65
CA ALA A 70 10.62 -1.26 -10.72
C ALA A 70 11.55 -1.07 -9.50
N GLY A 71 12.79 -1.50 -9.62
CA GLY A 71 13.81 -1.40 -8.58
C GLY A 71 14.90 -2.47 -8.73
N PRO A 72 15.97 -2.39 -7.93
CA PRO A 72 17.14 -3.26 -8.07
C PRO A 72 16.89 -4.69 -7.56
N THR A 73 15.95 -4.92 -6.65
CA THR A 73 15.72 -6.23 -6.04
C THR A 73 15.04 -7.20 -7.01
N LEU A 74 15.28 -8.50 -6.86
CA LEU A 74 14.68 -9.55 -7.70
C LEU A 74 13.14 -9.47 -7.72
N VAL A 75 12.52 -9.13 -6.59
CA VAL A 75 11.06 -8.96 -6.50
C VAL A 75 10.53 -7.70 -7.19
N ALA A 76 11.42 -6.78 -7.61
CA ALA A 76 11.07 -5.60 -8.37
C ALA A 76 11.36 -5.74 -9.87
N LYS A 77 11.93 -6.88 -10.30
CA LYS A 77 12.22 -7.15 -11.72
C LYS A 77 10.95 -7.58 -12.46
N SER A 78 10.88 -7.20 -13.73
CA SER A 78 9.82 -7.61 -14.67
C SER A 78 8.41 -7.40 -14.11
N GLN A 79 8.18 -6.24 -13.49
CA GLN A 79 6.87 -5.89 -12.95
C GLN A 79 5.92 -5.46 -14.07
N ARG A 80 4.64 -5.78 -13.90
CA ARG A 80 3.59 -5.56 -14.90
C ARG A 80 2.74 -4.38 -14.50
N PHE A 81 2.62 -3.42 -15.40
CA PHE A 81 1.82 -2.21 -15.21
C PHE A 81 0.81 -2.08 -16.36
N GLU A 82 -0.45 -1.86 -16.06
CA GLU A 82 -1.50 -1.56 -17.05
C GLU A 82 -1.47 -0.07 -17.36
N ILE A 83 -1.46 0.31 -18.63
CA ILE A 83 -1.62 1.72 -19.03
C ILE A 83 -3.03 2.17 -18.65
N ALA A 84 -3.15 2.94 -17.59
CA ALA A 84 -4.42 3.43 -17.06
C ALA A 84 -4.82 4.77 -17.69
N GLN A 85 -3.84 5.63 -17.99
CA GLN A 85 -4.09 6.97 -18.54
C GLN A 85 -2.99 7.41 -19.49
N ILE A 86 -3.37 8.15 -20.54
CA ILE A 86 -2.43 8.82 -21.45
C ILE A 86 -2.89 10.27 -21.58
N ILE A 87 -2.07 11.20 -21.11
CA ILE A 87 -2.30 12.64 -21.22
C ILE A 87 -1.57 13.14 -22.46
N LYS A 88 -2.32 13.72 -23.40
CA LYS A 88 -1.83 14.18 -24.72
C LYS A 88 -1.86 15.71 -24.82
N PRO A 89 -0.81 16.41 -24.38
CA PRO A 89 -0.73 17.85 -24.55
C PRO A 89 -0.39 18.23 -26.01
N ILE A 90 -0.60 19.48 -26.37
CA ILE A 90 -0.29 20.00 -27.74
C ILE A 90 1.19 19.90 -28.08
N LYS A 91 2.08 19.89 -27.08
CA LYS A 91 3.54 20.01 -27.26
C LYS A 91 4.27 18.74 -27.74
N GLY A 92 3.58 17.73 -28.23
CA GLY A 92 4.21 16.58 -28.87
C GLY A 92 4.87 15.55 -27.97
N ILE A 93 4.74 15.67 -26.63
CA ILE A 93 5.19 14.66 -25.65
C ILE A 93 4.00 14.30 -24.79
N VAL A 94 3.63 13.01 -24.75
CA VAL A 94 2.55 12.49 -23.90
C VAL A 94 3.10 12.02 -22.56
N THR A 95 2.26 12.12 -21.53
CA THR A 95 2.52 11.48 -20.24
C THR A 95 1.67 10.23 -20.12
N VAL A 96 2.32 9.10 -19.81
CA VAL A 96 1.68 7.80 -19.63
C VAL A 96 1.73 7.44 -18.16
N TYR A 97 0.56 7.19 -17.58
CA TYR A 97 0.40 6.69 -16.21
C TYR A 97 -0.05 5.23 -16.24
N CYS A 98 0.63 4.40 -15.47
CA CYS A 98 0.43 2.96 -15.45
C CYS A 98 0.23 2.47 -14.02
N GLU A 99 -0.78 1.64 -13.83
CA GLU A 99 -1.11 0.98 -12.57
C GLU A 99 -0.50 -0.42 -12.50
N HIS A 100 0.15 -0.76 -11.39
CA HIS A 100 0.69 -2.10 -11.18
C HIS A 100 -0.40 -3.19 -11.26
N TYR A 101 -0.03 -4.39 -11.64
CA TYR A 101 -0.92 -5.56 -11.77
C TYR A 101 -1.86 -5.76 -10.56
N ARG A 102 -1.40 -5.40 -9.35
CA ARG A 102 -2.19 -5.51 -8.11
C ARG A 102 -3.52 -4.74 -8.15
N TYR A 103 -3.63 -3.67 -8.95
CA TYR A 103 -4.85 -2.86 -9.04
C TYR A 103 -6.04 -3.61 -9.67
N LYS A 104 -5.82 -4.79 -10.25
CA LYS A 104 -6.91 -5.70 -10.59
C LYS A 104 -7.76 -6.08 -9.37
N LEU A 105 -7.19 -6.07 -8.15
CA LEU A 105 -7.93 -6.32 -6.92
C LEU A 105 -9.01 -5.27 -6.62
N LEU A 106 -8.87 -4.03 -7.10
CA LEU A 106 -9.92 -3.01 -7.03
C LEU A 106 -11.16 -3.36 -7.86
N ARG A 107 -10.99 -4.19 -8.89
CA ARG A 107 -12.04 -4.62 -9.83
C ARG A 107 -12.51 -6.04 -9.55
N THR A 108 -12.13 -6.59 -8.40
CA THR A 108 -12.46 -7.95 -7.96
C THR A 108 -13.39 -7.83 -6.76
N MET A 109 -14.63 -8.27 -6.90
CA MET A 109 -15.57 -8.31 -5.78
C MET A 109 -15.25 -9.47 -4.84
N VAL A 110 -15.74 -9.37 -3.61
CA VAL A 110 -15.67 -10.43 -2.61
C VAL A 110 -17.09 -10.85 -2.26
N LYS A 111 -17.37 -12.14 -2.42
CA LYS A 111 -18.68 -12.70 -2.09
C LYS A 111 -18.92 -12.70 -0.58
N ILE A 112 -20.17 -12.61 -0.18
CA ILE A 112 -20.57 -12.81 1.23
C ILE A 112 -20.07 -14.18 1.68
N GLY A 113 -19.45 -14.21 2.85
CA GLY A 113 -18.87 -15.40 3.45
C GLY A 113 -19.24 -15.53 4.93
N SER A 114 -18.29 -15.99 5.72
CA SER A 114 -18.45 -16.22 7.15
C SER A 114 -17.54 -15.31 7.97
N LYS A 115 -17.84 -15.18 9.25
CA LYS A 115 -16.92 -14.60 10.24
C LYS A 115 -15.97 -15.72 10.71
N TYR A 116 -14.69 -15.40 10.74
CA TYR A 116 -13.62 -16.30 11.20
C TYR A 116 -12.92 -15.65 12.38
N SER A 117 -12.76 -16.39 13.48
CA SER A 117 -12.10 -15.91 14.69
C SER A 117 -10.90 -16.78 15.02
N ASN A 118 -9.86 -16.18 15.63
CA ASN A 118 -8.63 -16.86 16.04
C ASN A 118 -7.97 -17.64 14.90
N ILE A 119 -7.90 -17.04 13.73
CA ILE A 119 -7.23 -17.60 12.54
C ILE A 119 -5.91 -16.89 12.26
N SER A 120 -5.02 -17.55 11.51
CA SER A 120 -3.79 -16.92 11.01
C SER A 120 -4.07 -15.98 9.83
N ALA A 121 -3.17 -15.03 9.58
CA ALA A 121 -3.22 -14.17 8.41
C ALA A 121 -3.21 -14.97 7.09
N GLN A 122 -2.46 -16.08 7.01
CA GLN A 122 -2.47 -16.97 5.86
C GLN A 122 -3.86 -17.58 5.62
N THR A 123 -4.56 -17.98 6.69
CA THR A 123 -5.93 -18.51 6.58
C THR A 123 -6.90 -17.43 6.10
N ALA A 124 -6.80 -16.19 6.63
CA ALA A 124 -7.62 -15.06 6.19
C ALA A 124 -7.42 -14.75 4.70
N LEU A 125 -6.18 -14.75 4.22
CA LEU A 125 -5.85 -14.58 2.79
C LEU A 125 -6.40 -15.71 1.92
N ASN A 126 -6.38 -16.96 2.38
CA ASN A 126 -6.95 -18.09 1.68
C ASN A 126 -8.49 -17.97 1.59
N GLN A 127 -9.15 -17.49 2.66
CA GLN A 127 -10.59 -17.22 2.65
C GLN A 127 -10.92 -16.10 1.66
N LEU A 128 -10.18 -15.00 1.66
CA LEU A 128 -10.33 -13.96 0.63
C LEU A 128 -10.26 -14.55 -0.76
N ARG A 129 -9.20 -15.33 -1.08
CA ARG A 129 -9.04 -15.95 -2.40
C ARG A 129 -10.22 -16.81 -2.81
N SER A 130 -10.80 -17.57 -1.88
CA SER A 130 -11.95 -18.44 -2.15
C SER A 130 -13.23 -17.67 -2.52
N GLN A 131 -13.34 -16.44 -2.03
CA GLN A 131 -14.52 -15.58 -2.17
C GLN A 131 -14.38 -14.55 -3.31
N MET A 132 -13.18 -14.37 -3.87
CA MET A 132 -12.95 -13.44 -4.97
C MET A 132 -13.72 -13.85 -6.25
N GLU A 133 -14.33 -12.84 -6.90
CA GLU A 133 -15.01 -12.99 -8.18
C GLU A 133 -14.75 -11.75 -9.06
N PRO A 134 -14.35 -11.90 -10.35
CA PRO A 134 -14.05 -13.17 -11.01
C PRO A 134 -12.84 -13.88 -10.37
N LYS A 135 -12.76 -15.19 -10.55
CA LYS A 135 -11.58 -15.95 -10.14
C LYS A 135 -10.35 -15.38 -10.82
N SER A 136 -9.31 -15.16 -10.05
CA SER A 136 -8.07 -14.54 -10.52
C SER A 136 -6.86 -15.44 -10.31
N ASP A 137 -5.77 -15.08 -10.98
CA ASP A 137 -4.48 -15.77 -10.89
C ASP A 137 -3.65 -15.34 -9.68
N PHE A 138 -4.20 -14.50 -8.77
CA PHE A 138 -3.50 -14.06 -7.58
C PHE A 138 -3.18 -15.25 -6.65
N THR A 139 -1.95 -15.24 -6.15
CA THR A 139 -1.48 -16.13 -5.10
C THR A 139 -1.18 -15.34 -3.83
N PHE A 140 -1.47 -15.95 -2.69
CA PHE A 140 -1.36 -15.28 -1.39
C PHE A 140 -0.45 -16.08 -0.45
N TYR A 141 0.39 -15.35 0.28
CA TYR A 141 1.29 -15.90 1.29
C TYR A 141 1.39 -14.95 2.49
N SER A 142 1.54 -15.49 3.70
CA SER A 142 1.86 -14.71 4.89
C SER A 142 2.73 -15.51 5.85
N ASP A 143 3.71 -14.82 6.46
CA ASP A 143 4.52 -15.28 7.58
C ASP A 143 4.21 -14.53 8.89
N VAL A 144 3.15 -13.70 8.89
CA VAL A 144 2.70 -13.00 10.10
C VAL A 144 2.21 -13.99 11.13
N GLY A 145 2.83 -13.97 12.32
CA GLY A 145 2.59 -14.94 13.38
C GLY A 145 1.38 -14.62 14.28
N THR A 146 0.76 -13.43 14.15
CA THR A 146 -0.42 -13.06 14.93
C THR A 146 -1.67 -13.78 14.45
N THR A 147 -2.55 -14.16 15.38
CA THR A 147 -3.90 -14.62 15.09
C THR A 147 -4.90 -13.50 15.37
N SER A 148 -5.95 -13.41 14.55
CA SER A 148 -7.02 -12.42 14.70
C SER A 148 -8.31 -12.92 14.07
N SER A 149 -9.27 -12.02 13.84
CA SER A 149 -10.54 -12.33 13.20
C SER A 149 -10.66 -11.60 11.86
N ILE A 150 -11.51 -12.11 10.98
CA ILE A 150 -11.98 -11.41 9.79
C ILE A 150 -13.44 -11.73 9.54
N ASP A 151 -14.19 -10.74 9.10
CA ASP A 151 -15.62 -10.85 8.87
C ASP A 151 -15.95 -10.55 7.41
N PHE A 152 -16.54 -11.53 6.71
CA PHE A 152 -17.04 -11.42 5.35
C PHE A 152 -18.57 -11.46 5.28
N THR A 153 -19.28 -11.38 6.41
CA THR A 153 -20.74 -11.48 6.44
C THR A 153 -21.43 -10.20 5.99
N ASP A 154 -20.80 -9.04 6.20
CA ASP A 154 -21.33 -7.75 5.80
C ASP A 154 -20.84 -7.35 4.39
N PRO A 155 -21.73 -7.32 3.39
CA PRO A 155 -21.37 -6.93 2.02
C PRO A 155 -21.02 -5.44 1.88
N ALA A 156 -21.41 -4.60 2.84
CA ALA A 156 -21.09 -3.17 2.83
C ALA A 156 -19.70 -2.86 3.38
N LYS A 157 -19.08 -3.81 4.08
CA LYS A 157 -17.80 -3.62 4.76
C LYS A 157 -16.63 -3.43 3.77
N TYR A 158 -16.62 -4.19 2.68
CA TYR A 158 -15.56 -4.16 1.69
C TYR A 158 -16.13 -3.99 0.28
N LYS A 159 -15.75 -2.94 -0.43
CA LYS A 159 -16.19 -2.71 -1.80
C LYS A 159 -15.53 -3.64 -2.83
N ASN A 160 -14.32 -4.14 -2.50
CA ASN A 160 -13.52 -4.95 -3.40
C ASN A 160 -12.44 -5.71 -2.62
N ALA A 161 -11.71 -6.59 -3.30
CA ALA A 161 -10.65 -7.41 -2.69
C ALA A 161 -9.47 -6.60 -2.15
N GLN A 162 -9.19 -5.42 -2.72
CA GLN A 162 -8.12 -4.54 -2.21
C GLN A 162 -8.46 -3.99 -0.82
N GLU A 163 -9.72 -3.61 -0.57
CA GLU A 163 -10.16 -3.13 0.75
C GLU A 163 -10.12 -4.23 1.82
N VAL A 164 -10.35 -5.49 1.44
CA VAL A 164 -10.15 -6.63 2.36
C VAL A 164 -8.69 -6.76 2.76
N LEU A 165 -7.75 -6.51 1.83
CA LEU A 165 -6.32 -6.55 2.15
C LEU A 165 -5.93 -5.40 3.08
N GLY A 166 -6.41 -4.17 2.81
CA GLY A 166 -6.03 -3.00 3.62
C GLY A 166 -6.72 -1.72 3.21
N GLY A 167 -6.57 -0.69 4.05
CA GLY A 167 -7.09 0.65 3.79
C GLY A 167 -8.44 0.96 4.44
N VAL A 168 -9.07 -0.04 5.06
CA VAL A 168 -10.32 0.12 5.82
C VAL A 168 -10.24 -0.62 7.15
N ALA A 169 -11.01 -0.19 8.13
CA ALA A 169 -11.12 -0.84 9.43
C ALA A 169 -11.57 -2.30 9.29
N GLY A 170 -10.98 -3.20 10.08
CA GLY A 170 -11.26 -4.63 10.04
C GLY A 170 -10.69 -5.38 8.83
N SER A 171 -9.88 -4.73 7.99
CA SER A 171 -9.13 -5.38 6.90
C SER A 171 -8.08 -6.35 7.45
N ILE A 172 -7.51 -7.19 6.57
CA ILE A 172 -6.44 -8.12 6.96
C ILE A 172 -5.25 -7.36 7.55
N LEU A 173 -4.84 -6.25 6.93
CA LEU A 173 -3.73 -5.44 7.44
C LEU A 173 -4.04 -4.83 8.81
N ASP A 174 -5.26 -4.33 9.01
CA ASP A 174 -5.70 -3.74 10.29
C ASP A 174 -5.73 -4.77 11.41
N ASN A 175 -6.19 -5.98 11.13
CA ASN A 175 -6.37 -7.03 12.12
C ASN A 175 -5.09 -7.81 12.43
N PHE A 176 -4.20 -8.01 11.47
CA PHE A 176 -3.02 -8.87 11.61
C PHE A 176 -1.70 -8.10 11.62
N GLY A 177 -1.70 -6.84 11.12
CA GLY A 177 -0.48 -6.06 10.91
C GLY A 177 0.37 -6.58 9.75
N GLY A 178 1.63 -6.13 9.69
CA GLY A 178 2.58 -6.57 8.69
C GLY A 178 2.74 -5.60 7.51
N GLU A 179 3.45 -6.08 6.49
CA GLU A 179 3.81 -5.29 5.31
C GLU A 179 3.53 -6.10 4.04
N TYR A 180 2.77 -5.49 3.10
CA TYR A 180 2.54 -6.12 1.81
C TYR A 180 3.73 -5.97 0.86
N LEU A 181 4.11 -7.09 0.27
CA LEU A 181 5.01 -7.17 -0.87
C LEU A 181 4.24 -7.72 -2.07
N PHE A 182 4.11 -6.88 -3.11
CA PHE A 182 3.48 -7.25 -4.36
C PHE A 182 4.56 -7.58 -5.40
N ASN A 183 4.44 -8.75 -6.02
CA ASN A 183 5.25 -9.15 -7.16
C ASN A 183 4.30 -9.69 -8.24
N ASN A 184 3.90 -8.82 -9.16
CA ASN A 184 2.87 -9.11 -10.16
C ASN A 184 1.58 -9.65 -9.52
N ASN A 185 1.24 -10.93 -9.75
CA ASN A 185 0.09 -11.62 -9.16
C ASN A 185 0.39 -12.29 -7.80
N GLN A 186 1.57 -12.12 -7.25
CA GLN A 186 1.90 -12.63 -5.92
C GLN A 186 1.68 -11.54 -4.88
N VAL A 187 0.85 -11.82 -3.90
CA VAL A 187 0.56 -10.97 -2.75
C VAL A 187 1.13 -11.64 -1.50
N ARG A 188 2.11 -11.01 -0.89
CA ARG A 188 2.74 -11.54 0.33
C ARG A 188 2.53 -10.54 1.46
N LEU A 189 1.90 -10.96 2.55
CA LEU A 189 1.81 -10.21 3.79
C LEU A 189 2.91 -10.74 4.72
N LEU A 190 3.93 -9.92 4.94
CA LEU A 190 5.12 -10.29 5.70
C LEU A 190 5.14 -9.56 7.03
N ALA A 191 5.65 -10.20 8.08
CA ALA A 191 5.90 -9.54 9.35
C ALA A 191 6.84 -8.33 9.18
N LYS A 192 7.83 -8.48 8.29
CA LYS A 192 8.72 -7.40 7.83
C LYS A 192 9.06 -7.65 6.35
N ALA A 193 8.75 -6.68 5.48
CA ALA A 193 9.16 -6.75 4.09
C ALA A 193 10.56 -6.17 3.91
N GLY A 194 11.49 -7.01 3.46
CA GLY A 194 12.89 -6.65 3.29
C GLY A 194 13.79 -7.27 4.36
N THR A 195 15.08 -7.11 4.12
CA THR A 195 16.14 -7.60 5.02
C THR A 195 17.03 -6.44 5.46
N ASP A 196 17.51 -6.49 6.67
CA ASP A 196 18.55 -5.55 7.09
C ASP A 196 19.84 -5.86 6.33
N THR A 197 20.33 -4.87 5.63
CA THR A 197 21.56 -4.96 4.85
C THR A 197 22.64 -4.10 5.50
N ASN A 198 23.91 -4.42 5.23
CA ASN A 198 25.04 -3.59 5.66
C ASN A 198 25.28 -2.38 4.73
N VAL A 199 24.31 -2.10 3.83
CA VAL A 199 24.41 -0.95 2.93
C VAL A 199 24.12 0.33 3.70
N VAL A 200 25.10 1.23 3.70
CA VAL A 200 24.99 2.54 4.33
C VAL A 200 24.82 3.59 3.25
N ILE A 201 23.70 4.32 3.31
CA ILE A 201 23.49 5.52 2.49
C ILE A 201 24.13 6.69 3.24
N ALA A 202 25.17 7.28 2.69
CA ALA A 202 25.94 8.33 3.36
C ALA A 202 26.33 9.45 2.41
N TYR A 203 26.37 10.68 2.95
CA TYR A 203 26.87 11.84 2.26
C TYR A 203 28.35 11.63 1.83
N GLY A 204 28.67 12.08 0.61
CA GLY A 204 29.99 11.85 0.04
C GLY A 204 30.27 10.44 -0.47
N LYS A 205 29.27 9.53 -0.41
CA LYS A 205 29.33 8.18 -0.99
C LYS A 205 28.27 8.01 -2.07
N ASN A 206 27.07 7.67 -1.65
CA ASN A 206 25.97 7.34 -2.55
C ASN A 206 24.70 8.16 -2.31
N LEU A 207 24.64 8.98 -1.24
CA LEU A 207 23.54 9.93 -1.02
C LEU A 207 23.77 11.16 -1.93
N THR A 208 22.81 11.44 -2.81
CA THR A 208 22.86 12.57 -3.73
C THR A 208 22.03 13.76 -3.27
N ASP A 209 20.95 13.49 -2.53
CA ASP A 209 20.08 14.53 -1.97
C ASP A 209 19.32 14.00 -0.76
N ILE A 210 18.99 14.89 0.19
CA ILE A 210 18.14 14.60 1.34
C ILE A 210 17.28 15.81 1.68
N ASN A 211 16.01 15.58 1.85
CA ASN A 211 15.05 16.58 2.33
C ASN A 211 14.29 16.00 3.52
N GLN A 212 14.31 16.71 4.64
CA GLN A 212 13.55 16.39 5.83
C GLN A 212 12.45 17.44 6.02
N GLU A 213 11.22 16.98 6.15
CA GLU A 213 10.04 17.78 6.46
C GLU A 213 9.48 17.32 7.80
N GLU A 214 9.24 18.25 8.70
CA GLU A 214 8.56 18.05 9.98
C GLU A 214 7.22 18.78 9.95
N SER A 215 6.13 18.08 10.27
CA SER A 215 4.78 18.64 10.20
C SER A 215 3.96 18.23 11.42
N ILE A 216 3.19 19.19 11.95
CA ILE A 216 2.18 18.98 12.98
C ILE A 216 0.75 19.10 12.44
N GLU A 217 0.58 19.21 11.14
CA GLU A 217 -0.72 19.48 10.49
C GLU A 217 -1.81 18.52 10.96
N ASN A 218 -1.52 17.21 10.97
CA ASN A 218 -2.45 16.16 11.39
C ASN A 218 -1.99 15.49 12.70
N THR A 219 -1.32 16.24 13.57
CA THR A 219 -0.88 15.74 14.88
C THR A 219 -1.94 16.06 15.92
N TYR A 220 -2.43 15.05 16.59
CA TYR A 220 -3.34 15.16 17.73
C TYR A 220 -2.57 14.91 19.02
N THR A 221 -3.01 15.49 20.13
CA THR A 221 -2.38 15.35 21.45
C THR A 221 -3.21 14.51 22.41
N SER A 222 -4.48 14.31 22.08
CA SER A 222 -5.44 13.60 22.94
C SER A 222 -6.45 12.84 22.08
N ILE A 223 -6.97 11.73 22.62
CA ILE A 223 -7.94 10.89 21.93
C ILE A 223 -9.26 10.87 22.72
N TYR A 224 -10.36 11.24 22.05
CA TYR A 224 -11.72 10.96 22.46
C TYR A 224 -12.14 9.62 21.87
N GLY A 225 -12.10 8.55 22.68
CA GLY A 225 -12.50 7.23 22.26
C GLY A 225 -13.98 6.95 22.56
N TRP A 226 -14.68 6.37 21.60
CA TRP A 226 -16.05 5.91 21.76
C TRP A 226 -16.28 4.57 21.06
N ALA A 227 -17.32 3.85 21.45
CA ALA A 227 -17.73 2.62 20.78
C ALA A 227 -19.22 2.39 20.91
N LYS A 228 -19.80 1.71 19.92
CA LYS A 228 -21.12 1.10 20.01
C LYS A 228 -20.97 -0.31 20.54
N ILE A 229 -21.78 -0.67 21.50
CA ILE A 229 -21.86 -2.02 22.09
C ILE A 229 -23.30 -2.52 22.12
N GLY A 230 -23.50 -3.82 22.02
CA GLY A 230 -24.82 -4.43 21.88
C GLY A 230 -25.24 -4.60 20.42
N ASN A 231 -26.42 -5.17 20.20
CA ASN A 231 -26.97 -5.41 18.87
C ASN A 231 -28.47 -5.05 18.86
N GLY A 232 -28.94 -4.51 17.73
CA GLY A 232 -30.33 -4.16 17.53
C GLY A 232 -30.85 -3.13 18.56
N ASP A 233 -31.95 -3.40 19.22
CA ASP A 233 -32.58 -2.48 20.18
C ASP A 233 -31.76 -2.27 21.48
N ASP A 234 -30.77 -3.12 21.74
CA ASP A 234 -29.86 -3.01 22.89
C ASP A 234 -28.55 -2.26 22.54
N GLU A 235 -28.42 -1.72 21.33
CA GLU A 235 -27.24 -0.92 20.93
C GLU A 235 -27.14 0.34 21.77
N LYS A 236 -26.00 0.56 22.41
CA LYS A 236 -25.67 1.79 23.13
C LYS A 236 -24.27 2.26 22.84
N VAL A 237 -24.09 3.59 22.89
CA VAL A 237 -22.77 4.21 22.80
C VAL A 237 -22.13 4.30 24.17
N ILE A 238 -20.89 3.84 24.28
CA ILE A 238 -20.05 4.05 25.46
C ILE A 238 -18.93 5.05 25.14
N THR A 239 -18.58 5.86 26.12
CA THR A 239 -17.49 6.85 26.09
C THR A 239 -16.74 6.79 27.42
N LEU A 240 -15.58 7.43 27.47
CA LEU A 240 -14.80 7.53 28.70
C LEU A 240 -15.37 8.61 29.64
N PRO A 241 -15.47 8.38 30.97
CA PRO A 241 -15.89 9.38 31.94
C PRO A 241 -14.99 10.63 31.96
N GLU A 242 -13.69 10.44 31.70
CA GLU A 242 -12.69 11.49 31.58
C GLU A 242 -12.74 12.25 30.24
N ILE A 243 -13.70 11.93 29.38
CA ILE A 243 -13.94 12.46 28.04
C ILE A 243 -12.85 12.04 27.05
N TYR A 244 -11.59 12.35 27.30
CA TYR A 244 -10.44 12.01 26.45
C TYR A 244 -9.24 11.56 27.29
N ILE A 245 -8.28 10.93 26.66
CA ILE A 245 -6.98 10.59 27.25
C ILE A 245 -5.90 11.38 26.52
N ASP A 246 -5.08 12.07 27.28
CA ASP A 246 -3.92 12.81 26.79
C ASP A 246 -2.75 11.86 26.48
N SER A 247 -1.97 12.21 25.47
CA SER A 247 -0.66 11.61 25.26
C SER A 247 0.38 12.23 26.20
N ASP A 248 1.51 11.57 26.36
CA ASP A 248 2.64 12.08 27.15
C ASP A 248 3.23 13.40 26.60
N TYR A 249 2.85 13.77 25.37
CA TYR A 249 3.38 14.93 24.65
C TYR A 249 2.44 16.13 24.62
N VAL A 250 1.28 16.08 25.29
CA VAL A 250 0.29 17.17 25.28
C VAL A 250 0.87 18.51 25.72
N SER A 251 1.81 18.51 26.68
CA SER A 251 2.48 19.69 27.20
C SER A 251 3.41 20.39 26.19
N ASN A 252 3.76 19.72 25.10
CA ASN A 252 4.60 20.30 24.04
C ASN A 252 3.82 21.24 23.11
N TYR A 253 2.50 21.33 23.29
CA TYR A 253 1.61 22.12 22.43
C TYR A 253 0.92 23.22 23.23
N THR A 254 0.70 24.37 22.60
CA THR A 254 0.01 25.51 23.20
C THR A 254 -1.46 25.26 23.47
N GLU A 255 -2.06 24.32 22.69
CA GLU A 255 -3.45 23.91 22.84
C GLU A 255 -3.61 22.41 22.66
N ARG A 256 -4.64 21.85 23.30
CA ARG A 256 -5.00 20.45 23.14
C ARG A 256 -5.66 20.23 21.77
N ARG A 257 -5.20 19.23 21.05
CA ARG A 257 -5.67 18.82 19.72
C ARG A 257 -6.29 17.43 19.84
N ILE A 258 -7.62 17.37 19.81
CA ILE A 258 -8.36 16.14 20.11
C ILE A 258 -8.80 15.45 18.81
N GLN A 259 -8.52 14.15 18.69
CA GLN A 259 -9.08 13.29 17.65
C GLN A 259 -10.17 12.41 18.24
N MET A 260 -11.31 12.32 17.55
CA MET A 260 -12.35 11.30 17.83
C MET A 260 -12.00 10.00 17.11
N VAL A 261 -12.05 8.89 17.86
CA VAL A 261 -11.74 7.55 17.31
C VAL A 261 -12.87 6.59 17.70
N ASP A 262 -13.40 5.89 16.70
CA ASP A 262 -14.40 4.84 16.85
C ASP A 262 -13.70 3.50 17.10
N PHE A 263 -14.05 2.83 18.19
CA PHE A 263 -13.57 1.51 18.57
C PHE A 263 -14.65 0.43 18.48
N SER A 264 -15.79 0.70 17.85
CA SER A 264 -16.92 -0.24 17.75
C SER A 264 -16.52 -1.57 17.14
N ASP A 265 -15.67 -1.55 16.10
CA ASP A 265 -15.17 -2.76 15.42
C ASP A 265 -14.29 -3.65 16.32
N LYS A 266 -13.78 -3.11 17.42
CA LYS A 266 -12.96 -3.84 18.41
C LYS A 266 -13.78 -4.44 19.54
N GLU A 267 -15.12 -4.23 19.52
CA GLU A 267 -16.11 -4.80 20.43
C GLU A 267 -15.69 -4.70 21.91
N PRO A 268 -15.41 -3.49 22.47
CA PRO A 268 -15.04 -3.36 23.88
C PRO A 268 -16.21 -3.82 24.76
N LYS A 269 -15.92 -4.66 25.77
CA LYS A 269 -16.94 -5.20 26.68
C LYS A 269 -17.55 -4.13 27.59
N ASP A 270 -16.75 -3.14 27.97
CA ASP A 270 -17.07 -2.08 28.92
C ASP A 270 -16.17 -0.86 28.75
N VAL A 271 -16.36 0.14 29.59
CA VAL A 271 -15.58 1.40 29.58
C VAL A 271 -14.11 1.15 29.90
N GLU A 272 -13.76 0.17 30.75
CA GLU A 272 -12.35 -0.15 31.05
C GLU A 272 -11.64 -0.78 29.86
N ALA A 273 -12.32 -1.66 29.14
CA ALA A 273 -11.79 -2.21 27.90
C ALA A 273 -11.58 -1.11 26.85
N LEU A 274 -12.55 -0.20 26.69
CA LEU A 274 -12.42 0.98 25.82
C LEU A 274 -11.22 1.86 26.22
N ARG A 275 -11.04 2.13 27.53
CA ARG A 275 -9.90 2.90 28.06
C ARG A 275 -8.57 2.24 27.71
N GLY A 276 -8.46 0.93 27.84
CA GLY A 276 -7.29 0.15 27.45
C GLY A 276 -6.98 0.28 25.95
N MET A 277 -8.01 0.22 25.10
CA MET A 277 -7.89 0.39 23.66
C MET A 277 -7.41 1.79 23.28
N VAL A 278 -7.97 2.84 23.90
CA VAL A 278 -7.53 4.24 23.68
C VAL A 278 -6.07 4.42 24.08
N LYS A 279 -5.65 3.93 25.24
CA LYS A 279 -4.23 4.00 25.67
C LYS A 279 -3.29 3.26 24.70
N SER A 280 -3.71 2.10 24.24
CA SER A 280 -2.95 1.33 23.24
C SER A 280 -2.86 2.06 21.90
N PHE A 281 -3.96 2.68 21.47
CA PHE A 281 -4.00 3.50 20.25
C PHE A 281 -3.03 4.69 20.34
N ILE A 282 -3.05 5.44 21.46
CA ILE A 282 -2.13 6.57 21.70
C ILE A 282 -0.68 6.12 21.54
N LYS A 283 -0.32 5.00 22.13
CA LYS A 283 1.05 4.47 22.08
C LYS A 283 1.43 3.96 20.69
N SER A 284 0.57 3.19 20.04
CA SER A 284 0.86 2.55 18.75
C SER A 284 0.88 3.55 17.58
N ASN A 285 0.14 4.67 17.71
CA ASN A 285 0.07 5.72 16.67
C ASN A 285 0.94 6.93 16.97
N ASN A 286 1.79 6.87 18.01
CA ASN A 286 2.69 7.96 18.38
C ASN A 286 1.96 9.30 18.53
N VAL A 287 0.79 9.29 19.19
CA VAL A 287 -0.05 10.48 19.36
C VAL A 287 0.73 11.57 20.10
N GLY A 288 0.76 12.77 19.55
CA GLY A 288 1.50 13.91 20.09
C GLY A 288 2.93 14.06 19.57
N ILE A 289 3.37 13.16 18.68
CA ILE A 289 4.68 13.27 18.03
C ILE A 289 4.50 13.87 16.64
N PRO A 290 5.23 14.94 16.27
CA PRO A 290 5.22 15.48 14.92
C PRO A 290 5.58 14.43 13.88
N ARG A 291 4.94 14.51 12.73
CA ARG A 291 5.28 13.65 11.61
C ARG A 291 6.56 14.14 10.97
N VAL A 292 7.57 13.27 10.91
CA VAL A 292 8.81 13.51 10.17
C VAL A 292 8.78 12.70 8.89
N SER A 293 8.93 13.38 7.75
CA SER A 293 9.06 12.78 6.43
C SER A 293 10.47 13.05 5.91
N ILE A 294 11.16 12.01 5.47
CA ILE A 294 12.50 12.11 4.91
C ILE A 294 12.45 11.59 3.48
N LYS A 295 12.85 12.45 2.53
CA LYS A 295 13.10 12.07 1.14
C LYS A 295 14.60 12.06 0.90
N ALA A 296 15.14 10.94 0.47
CA ALA A 296 16.54 10.81 0.12
C ALA A 296 16.67 10.30 -1.32
N SER A 297 17.56 10.92 -2.09
CA SER A 297 17.97 10.42 -3.39
C SER A 297 19.35 9.79 -3.25
N TYR A 298 19.54 8.62 -3.80
CA TYR A 298 20.80 7.92 -3.73
C TYR A 298 21.07 7.10 -5.00
N VAL A 299 22.33 6.82 -5.26
CA VAL A 299 22.75 5.91 -6.32
C VAL A 299 22.90 4.51 -5.74
N ASP A 300 22.29 3.54 -6.39
CA ASP A 300 22.49 2.13 -6.06
C ASP A 300 23.82 1.64 -6.63
N LEU A 301 24.77 1.34 -5.76
CA LEU A 301 26.09 0.84 -6.13
C LEU A 301 26.17 -0.70 -6.11
N SER A 302 25.08 -1.41 -5.88
CA SER A 302 25.07 -2.88 -5.77
C SER A 302 25.43 -3.60 -7.08
N SER A 303 25.34 -2.92 -8.21
CA SER A 303 25.67 -3.46 -9.54
C SER A 303 27.11 -3.13 -9.99
N SER A 304 27.90 -2.46 -9.17
CA SER A 304 29.28 -2.01 -9.50
C SER A 304 30.38 -2.84 -8.83
N VAL A 305 30.07 -4.03 -8.32
CA VAL A 305 31.05 -4.99 -7.79
C VAL A 305 31.00 -6.29 -8.55
#